data_01b7c096382d10d7165b38b82761c8f6
#
_entry.id   01b7c096382d10d7165b38b82761c8f6
#
_cell.length_a   1.000
_cell.length_b   1.000
_cell.length_c   1.000
_cell.angle_alpha   90.00
_cell.angle_beta   90.00
_cell.angle_gamma   90.00
#
_symmetry.space_group_name_H-M   'P 1'
#
loop_
_entity.id
_entity.type
_entity.pdbx_description
1 polymer ?
#
loop_
_entity_poly.entity_id
_entity_poly.type
_entity_poly.pdbx_seq_one_letter_code
_entity_poly.pdbx_strand_id
1 'polypeptide(L)' 'MDYRVRMRAVREDHDYTQAEIGRLLHKSQQGYAHIETGRAELKIDDLKILCRFYDVSADYMIGLSDAARPCPKE' A
#
# COMPACT_ATOMS: atom_id res chain seq x y z
N MET A 1 -3.71 -13.86 2.37
CA MET A 1 -2.60 -13.30 1.53
C MET A 1 -1.77 -12.34 2.37
N ASP A 2 -0.47 -12.40 2.21
CA ASP A 2 0.42 -11.45 2.86
C ASP A 2 0.13 -10.02 2.34
N TYR A 3 0.00 -9.06 3.25
CA TYR A 3 -0.31 -7.68 2.85
C TYR A 3 0.75 -7.08 1.92
N ARG A 4 2.00 -7.53 2.02
CA ARG A 4 3.08 -7.03 1.15
C ARG A 4 2.87 -7.40 -0.30
N VAL A 5 2.39 -8.61 -0.55
CA VAL A 5 2.05 -9.08 -1.90
C VAL A 5 0.91 -8.25 -2.48
N ARG A 6 -0.14 -8.02 -1.69
CA ARG A 6 -1.27 -7.20 -2.13
C ARG A 6 -0.86 -5.76 -2.38
N MET A 7 -0.07 -5.19 -1.47
CA MET A 7 0.39 -3.82 -1.59
C MET A 7 1.19 -3.60 -2.88
N ARG A 8 2.10 -4.53 -3.18
CA ARG A 8 2.89 -4.47 -4.41
C ARG A 8 1.99 -4.64 -5.65
N ALA A 9 1.06 -5.58 -5.61
CA ALA A 9 0.15 -5.82 -6.73
C ALA A 9 -0.70 -4.58 -7.03
N VAL A 10 -1.23 -3.93 -6.02
CA VAL A 10 -2.01 -2.70 -6.19
C VAL A 10 -1.15 -1.59 -6.79
N ARG A 11 0.08 -1.44 -6.31
CA ARG A 11 1.01 -0.45 -6.87
C ARG A 11 1.27 -0.72 -8.35
N GLU A 12 1.58 -1.96 -8.70
CA GLU A 12 1.88 -2.34 -10.09
C GLU A 12 0.65 -2.19 -10.98
N ASP A 13 -0.52 -2.54 -10.49
CA ASP A 13 -1.77 -2.40 -11.24
C ASP A 13 -2.07 -0.94 -11.57
N HIS A 14 -1.60 0.00 -10.76
CA HIS A 14 -1.79 1.43 -10.97
C HIS A 14 -0.58 2.07 -11.67
N ASP A 15 0.38 1.26 -12.10
CA ASP A 15 1.57 1.71 -12.84
C ASP A 15 2.45 2.69 -12.07
N TYR A 16 2.48 2.57 -10.73
CA TYR A 16 3.38 3.39 -9.92
C TYR A 16 4.68 2.67 -9.61
N THR A 17 5.77 3.44 -9.55
CA THR A 17 7.07 2.92 -9.13
C THR A 17 7.19 2.96 -7.61
N GLN A 18 8.14 2.20 -7.07
CA GLN A 18 8.45 2.27 -5.65
C GLN A 18 8.88 3.68 -5.23
N ALA A 19 9.61 4.38 -6.10
CA ALA A 19 10.05 5.75 -5.80
C ALA A 19 8.86 6.71 -5.68
N GLU A 20 7.86 6.55 -6.53
CA GLU A 20 6.68 7.40 -6.49
C GLU A 20 5.87 7.18 -5.22
N ILE A 21 5.66 5.93 -4.85
CA ILE A 21 4.91 5.62 -3.62
C ILE A 21 5.74 5.97 -2.38
N GLY A 22 7.04 5.76 -2.44
CA GLY A 22 7.93 6.22 -1.36
C GLY A 22 7.77 7.71 -1.12
N ARG A 23 7.77 8.50 -2.18
CA ARG A 23 7.58 9.96 -2.07
C ARG A 23 6.23 10.31 -1.44
N LEU A 24 5.18 9.60 -1.82
CA LEU A 24 3.85 9.79 -1.24
C LEU A 24 3.87 9.59 0.28
N LEU A 25 4.65 8.63 0.75
CA LEU A 25 4.77 8.30 2.18
C LEU A 25 5.90 9.05 2.88
N HIS A 26 6.53 10.01 2.21
CA HIS A 26 7.68 10.76 2.72
C HIS A 26 8.86 9.84 3.07
N LYS A 27 9.09 8.83 2.23
CA LYS A 27 10.17 7.88 2.39
C LYS A 27 11.02 7.86 1.12
N SER A 28 12.26 7.38 1.25
CA SER A 28 13.08 7.09 0.07
C SER A 28 12.52 5.87 -0.66
N GLN A 29 12.92 5.69 -1.91
CA GLN A 29 12.56 4.49 -2.66
C GLN A 29 12.97 3.22 -1.89
N GLN A 30 14.18 3.21 -1.34
CA GLN A 30 14.69 2.05 -0.60
C GLN A 30 13.90 1.82 0.68
N GLY A 31 13.52 2.89 1.39
CA GLY A 31 12.70 2.78 2.59
C GLY A 31 11.35 2.15 2.31
N TYR A 32 10.70 2.57 1.24
CA TYR A 32 9.44 1.97 0.81
C TYR A 32 9.65 0.52 0.33
N ALA A 33 10.72 0.27 -0.45
CA ALA A 33 11.02 -1.08 -0.94
C ALA A 33 11.21 -2.06 0.23
N HIS A 34 11.79 -1.61 1.33
CA HIS A 34 11.95 -2.45 2.52
C HIS A 34 10.60 -2.88 3.10
N ILE A 35 9.58 -2.04 2.99
CA ILE A 35 8.22 -2.42 3.44
C ILE A 35 7.68 -3.52 2.52
N GLU A 36 7.84 -3.39 1.20
CA GLU A 36 7.36 -4.41 0.26
C GLU A 36 8.09 -5.74 0.41
N THR A 37 9.34 -5.73 0.82
CA THR A 37 10.14 -6.95 0.97
C THR A 37 10.11 -7.54 2.38
N GLY A 38 9.46 -6.87 3.32
CA GLY A 38 9.32 -7.35 4.69
C GLY A 38 10.45 -6.97 5.63
N ARG A 39 11.40 -6.15 5.18
CA ARG A 39 12.49 -5.65 6.06
C ARG A 39 12.02 -4.57 7.01
N ALA A 40 10.93 -3.91 6.67
CA ALA A 40 10.31 -2.91 7.52
C ALA A 40 8.81 -3.15 7.56
N GLU A 41 8.16 -2.75 8.63
CA GLU A 41 6.72 -2.92 8.80
C GLU A 41 5.98 -1.71 8.25
N LEU A 42 4.78 -1.95 7.71
CA LEU A 42 3.89 -0.89 7.27
C LEU A 42 3.19 -0.30 8.50
N LYS A 43 3.34 1.00 8.69
CA LYS A 43 2.66 1.69 9.79
C LYS A 43 1.21 1.95 9.43
N ILE A 44 0.36 2.02 10.44
CA ILE A 44 -1.09 2.26 10.23
C ILE A 44 -1.32 3.59 9.52
N ASP A 45 -0.59 4.63 9.85
CA ASP A 45 -0.75 5.93 9.19
C ASP A 45 -0.43 5.83 7.70
N ASP A 46 0.61 5.07 7.34
CA ASP A 46 0.97 4.86 5.93
C ASP A 46 -0.10 4.03 5.22
N LEU A 47 -0.65 3.02 5.89
CA LEU A 47 -1.76 2.23 5.35
C LEU A 47 -2.95 3.12 5.01
N LYS A 48 -3.31 4.04 5.91
CA LYS A 48 -4.41 4.98 5.66
C LYS A 48 -4.16 5.83 4.42
N ILE A 49 -2.93 6.32 4.27
CA ILE A 49 -2.55 7.12 3.09
C ILE A 49 -2.71 6.29 1.81
N LEU A 50 -2.21 5.05 1.82
CA LEU A 50 -2.30 4.17 0.66
C LEU A 50 -3.74 3.84 0.30
N CYS A 51 -4.59 3.54 1.29
CA CYS A 51 -6.00 3.22 1.04
C CYS A 51 -6.72 4.41 0.41
N ARG A 52 -6.47 5.61 0.89
CA ARG A 52 -7.08 6.82 0.34
C ARG A 52 -6.54 7.12 -1.07
N PHE A 53 -5.25 6.95 -1.26
CA PHE A 53 -4.60 7.23 -2.54
C PHE A 53 -5.10 6.30 -3.65
N TYR A 54 -5.17 5.00 -3.36
CA TYR A 54 -5.64 4.00 -4.34
C TYR A 54 -7.16 3.87 -4.34
N ASP A 55 -7.86 4.49 -3.39
CA ASP A 55 -9.29 4.37 -3.19
C ASP A 55 -9.73 2.90 -3.02
N VAL A 56 -9.05 2.21 -2.11
CA VAL A 56 -9.39 0.82 -1.75
C VAL A 56 -9.54 0.71 -0.24
N SER A 57 -10.34 -0.25 0.20
CA SER A 57 -10.55 -0.50 1.63
C SER A 57 -9.30 -1.12 2.26
N ALA A 58 -9.16 -0.94 3.58
CA ALA A 58 -8.01 -1.47 4.31
C ALA A 58 -8.01 -2.99 4.34
N ASP A 59 -9.17 -3.63 4.44
CA ASP A 59 -9.25 -5.09 4.45
C ASP A 59 -8.76 -5.68 3.11
N TYR A 60 -9.06 -5.02 1.99
CA TYR A 60 -8.50 -5.42 0.71
C TYR A 60 -6.99 -5.21 0.69
N MET A 61 -6.53 -4.04 1.13
CA MET A 61 -5.09 -3.70 1.08
C MET A 61 -4.24 -4.65 1.91
N ILE A 62 -4.74 -5.10 3.06
CA ILE A 62 -3.97 -6.00 3.92
C ILE A 62 -4.22 -7.49 3.66
N GLY A 63 -5.05 -7.80 2.65
CA GLY A 63 -5.23 -9.17 2.21
C GLY A 63 -6.30 -9.96 2.95
N LEU A 64 -7.16 -9.30 3.71
CA LEU A 64 -8.27 -9.96 4.42
C LEU A 64 -9.49 -10.15 3.52
N SER A 65 -9.59 -9.39 2.43
CA SER A 65 -10.68 -9.49 1.46
C SER A 65 -10.09 -9.49 0.06
N ASP A 66 -10.70 -10.23 -0.86
CA ASP A 66 -10.32 -10.22 -2.27
C ASP A 66 -11.17 -9.23 -3.08
N ALA A 67 -12.13 -8.57 -2.45
CA ALA A 67 -12.99 -7.60 -3.11
C ALA A 67 -12.39 -6.19 -2.97
N ALA A 68 -11.98 -5.61 -4.10
CA ALA A 68 -11.47 -4.23 -4.11
C ALA A 68 -12.62 -3.26 -3.99
N ARG A 69 -12.93 -2.85 -2.77
CA ARG A 69 -13.99 -1.87 -2.49
C ARG A 69 -13.38 -0.49 -2.28
N PRO A 70 -14.17 0.57 -2.57
CA PRO A 70 -13.69 1.93 -2.31
C PRO A 70 -13.32 2.15 -0.85
N CYS A 71 -12.35 3.03 -0.63
CA CYS A 71 -11.98 3.43 0.73
C CYS A 71 -13.17 4.17 1.38
N PRO A 72 -13.60 3.77 2.59
CA PRO A 72 -14.69 4.47 3.28
C PRO A 72 -14.34 5.94 3.50
N LYS A 73 -15.29 6.82 3.27
CA LYS A 73 -15.14 8.25 3.52
C LYS A 73 -15.50 8.56 4.96
N GLU A 74 -14.78 9.50 5.52
CA GLU A 74 -15.06 9.96 6.88
C GLU A 74 -16.35 10.78 6.95
#